data_057a27e1c934b0ba784c8f7b948e0ba4
#
_entry.id   057a27e1c934b0ba784c8f7b948e0ba4
#
_cell.length_a   1.000
_cell.length_b   1.000
_cell.length_c   1.000
_cell.angle_alpha   90.00
_cell.angle_beta   90.00
_cell.angle_gamma   90.00
#
_symmetry.space_group_name_H-M   'P 1'
#
loop_
_entity.id
_entity.type
_entity.pdbx_description
1 polymer ?
#
loop_
_entity_poly.entity_id
_entity_poly.type
_entity_poly.pdbx_seq_one_letter_code
_entity_poly.pdbx_strand_id
1 'polypeptide(L)'
;MNKMETIKKELCDFISGNILAGDVEVQPDTLLSGIGVDSFSIIEIILFIERKFKISIPHESLTPENFVSVNALVECMEKYKVVK
;
A
#
# COMPACT_ATOMS: atom_id res chain seq x y z
N MET A 1 19.24 7.33 1.14
CA MET A 1 17.78 7.37 1.21
C MET A 1 17.24 6.03 1.70
N ASN A 2 16.28 6.07 2.60
CA ASN A 2 15.69 4.86 3.15
C ASN A 2 14.78 4.20 2.10
N LYS A 3 14.98 2.90 1.89
CA LYS A 3 14.18 2.18 0.91
C LYS A 3 12.69 2.18 1.28
N MET A 4 12.38 2.10 2.56
CA MET A 4 10.98 2.14 3.00
C MET A 4 10.34 3.48 2.72
N GLU A 5 11.10 4.57 2.82
CA GLU A 5 10.56 5.88 2.49
C GLU A 5 10.20 5.96 1.02
N THR A 6 11.03 5.39 0.16
CA THR A 6 10.74 5.36 -1.27
C THR A 6 9.48 4.56 -1.55
N ILE A 7 9.33 3.40 -0.90
CA ILE A 7 8.16 2.56 -1.07
C ILE A 7 6.90 3.29 -0.61
N LYS A 8 6.97 3.95 0.54
CA LYS A 8 5.83 4.70 1.05
C LYS A 8 5.40 5.79 0.08
N LYS A 9 6.37 6.51 -0.47
CA LYS A 9 6.08 7.57 -1.41
C LYS A 9 5.42 7.02 -2.66
N GLU A 10 5.94 5.93 -3.20
CA GLU A 10 5.37 5.36 -4.41
C GLU A 10 3.95 4.84 -4.18
N LEU A 11 3.69 4.26 -3.01
CA LEU A 11 2.36 3.80 -2.67
C LEU A 11 1.40 4.98 -2.53
N CYS A 12 1.82 6.03 -1.86
CA CYS A 12 0.98 7.22 -1.73
C CYS A 12 0.66 7.82 -3.09
N ASP A 13 1.66 7.90 -3.96
CA ASP A 13 1.45 8.45 -5.30
C ASP A 13 0.52 7.56 -6.11
N PHE A 14 0.66 6.25 -6.01
CA PHE A 14 -0.21 5.34 -6.73
C PHE A 14 -1.66 5.48 -6.27
N ILE A 15 -1.87 5.51 -4.96
CA ILE A 15 -3.21 5.62 -4.42
C ILE A 15 -3.84 6.94 -4.83
N SER A 16 -3.11 8.02 -4.68
CA SER A 16 -3.63 9.33 -5.03
C SER A 16 -3.95 9.44 -6.51
N GLY A 17 -3.04 8.97 -7.36
CA GLY A 17 -3.21 9.16 -8.80
C GLY A 17 -4.09 8.15 -9.48
N ASN A 18 -4.11 6.90 -9.00
CA ASN A 18 -4.80 5.82 -9.69
C ASN A 18 -6.09 5.38 -9.01
N ILE A 19 -6.18 5.57 -7.70
CA ILE A 19 -7.37 5.19 -6.96
C ILE A 19 -8.27 6.39 -6.72
N LEU A 20 -7.70 7.53 -6.41
CA LEU A 20 -8.45 8.70 -5.97
C LEU A 20 -8.46 9.83 -7.00
N ALA A 21 -8.05 9.56 -8.22
CA ALA A 21 -8.10 10.51 -9.33
C ALA A 21 -7.23 11.75 -9.12
N GLY A 22 -6.27 11.70 -8.21
CA GLY A 22 -5.31 12.77 -8.04
C GLY A 22 -5.76 13.96 -7.22
N ASP A 23 -7.00 13.95 -6.72
CA ASP A 23 -7.54 15.10 -6.00
C ASP A 23 -7.27 15.05 -4.50
N VAL A 24 -6.81 13.93 -3.99
CA VAL A 24 -6.63 13.74 -2.55
C VAL A 24 -5.16 13.46 -2.27
N GLU A 25 -4.62 14.21 -1.33
CA GLU A 25 -3.25 13.96 -0.90
C GLU A 25 -3.23 12.81 0.10
N VAL A 26 -2.38 11.83 -0.15
CA VAL A 26 -2.28 10.64 0.70
C VAL A 26 -0.96 10.68 1.44
N GLN A 27 -1.04 10.65 2.77
CA GLN A 27 0.13 10.57 3.62
C GLN A 27 0.30 9.13 4.11
N PRO A 28 1.50 8.75 4.55
CA PRO A 28 1.70 7.38 5.02
C PRO A 28 0.80 6.98 6.19
N ASP A 29 0.39 7.95 7.01
CA ASP A 29 -0.46 7.66 8.16
C ASP A 29 -1.94 7.96 7.92
N THR A 30 -2.30 8.33 6.70
CA THR A 30 -3.69 8.59 6.36
C THR A 30 -4.51 7.31 6.45
N LEU A 31 -5.68 7.38 7.08
CA LEU A 31 -6.59 6.24 7.14
C LEU A 31 -7.21 6.04 5.75
N LEU A 32 -6.87 4.94 5.12
CA LEU A 32 -7.27 4.69 3.73
C LEU A 32 -8.79 4.56 3.61
N SER A 33 -9.44 3.95 4.59
CA SER A 33 -10.90 3.82 4.55
C SER A 33 -11.59 5.18 4.64
N GLY A 34 -10.93 6.16 5.25
CA GLY A 34 -11.50 7.50 5.40
C GLY A 34 -11.43 8.33 4.13
N ILE A 35 -10.67 7.89 3.14
CA ILE A 35 -10.53 8.65 1.90
C ILE A 35 -11.08 7.90 0.70
N GLY A 36 -11.87 6.84 0.93
CA GLY A 36 -12.57 6.16 -0.14
C GLY A 36 -11.90 4.93 -0.69
N VAL A 37 -10.88 4.42 -0.02
CA VAL A 37 -10.23 3.18 -0.45
C VAL A 37 -11.03 2.01 0.09
N ASP A 38 -11.65 1.25 -0.81
CA ASP A 38 -12.47 0.11 -0.41
C ASP A 38 -11.75 -1.20 -0.71
N SER A 39 -12.46 -2.32 -0.53
CA SER A 39 -11.86 -3.64 -0.71
C SER A 39 -11.36 -3.85 -2.12
N PHE A 40 -12.08 -3.34 -3.11
CA PHE A 40 -11.68 -3.48 -4.50
C PHE A 40 -10.38 -2.71 -4.75
N SER A 41 -10.30 -1.51 -4.22
CA SER A 41 -9.09 -0.69 -4.36
C SER A 41 -7.90 -1.34 -3.69
N ILE A 42 -8.13 -2.00 -2.55
CA ILE A 42 -7.07 -2.72 -1.85
C ILE A 42 -6.47 -3.79 -2.75
N ILE A 43 -7.31 -4.52 -3.49
CA ILE A 43 -6.80 -5.54 -4.41
C ILE A 43 -5.91 -4.91 -5.46
N GLU A 44 -6.28 -3.76 -5.99
CA GLU A 44 -5.44 -3.06 -6.96
C GLU A 44 -4.12 -2.64 -6.36
N ILE A 45 -4.14 -2.17 -5.12
CA ILE A 45 -2.92 -1.77 -4.43
C ILE A 45 -2.00 -2.98 -4.25
N ILE A 46 -2.57 -4.12 -3.87
CA ILE A 46 -1.79 -5.34 -3.69
C ILE A 46 -1.15 -5.78 -5.00
N LEU A 47 -1.90 -5.71 -6.09
CA LEU A 47 -1.35 -6.06 -7.40
C LEU A 47 -0.21 -5.12 -7.79
N PHE A 48 -0.35 -3.84 -7.48
CA PHE A 48 0.72 -2.88 -7.73
C PHE A 48 1.98 -3.25 -6.95
N ILE A 49 1.80 -3.61 -5.67
CA ILE A 49 2.92 -3.99 -4.82
C ILE A 49 3.63 -5.22 -5.39
N GLU A 50 2.86 -6.22 -5.80
CA GLU A 50 3.46 -7.44 -6.32
C GLU A 50 4.24 -7.20 -7.61
N ARG A 51 3.70 -6.34 -8.46
CA ARG A 51 4.38 -6.04 -9.73
C ARG A 51 5.59 -5.15 -9.54
N LYS A 52 5.43 -4.11 -8.74
CA LYS A 52 6.47 -3.08 -8.63
C LYS A 52 7.62 -3.54 -7.76
N PHE A 53 7.30 -4.16 -6.65
CA PHE A 53 8.31 -4.49 -5.64
C PHE A 53 8.64 -5.97 -5.59
N LYS A 54 7.95 -6.77 -6.36
CA LYS A 54 8.18 -8.22 -6.42
C LYS A 54 8.00 -8.88 -5.05
N ILE A 55 7.01 -8.41 -4.31
CA ILE A 55 6.68 -8.93 -2.99
C ILE A 55 5.32 -9.61 -3.08
N SER A 56 5.25 -10.87 -2.66
CA SER A 56 4.01 -11.62 -2.68
C SER A 56 3.42 -11.66 -1.28
N ILE A 57 2.20 -11.13 -1.15
CA ILE A 57 1.53 -11.06 0.15
C ILE A 57 0.48 -12.17 0.21
N PRO A 58 0.56 -13.09 1.18
CA PRO A 58 -0.39 -14.19 1.26
C PRO A 58 -1.79 -13.72 1.64
N HIS A 59 -2.77 -14.52 1.25
CA HIS A 59 -4.18 -14.21 1.49
C HIS A 59 -4.50 -13.95 2.94
N GLU A 60 -3.92 -14.74 3.84
CA GLU A 60 -4.25 -14.60 5.26
C GLU A 60 -3.76 -13.29 5.85
N SER A 61 -2.88 -12.58 5.15
CA SER A 61 -2.43 -11.26 5.59
C SER A 61 -3.26 -10.13 5.02
N LEU A 62 -4.25 -10.44 4.17
CA LEU A 62 -5.11 -9.42 3.58
C LEU A 62 -6.24 -9.10 4.54
N THR A 63 -5.91 -8.52 5.68
CA THR A 63 -6.87 -8.16 6.72
C THR A 63 -6.96 -6.65 6.83
N PRO A 64 -8.09 -6.13 7.35
CA PRO A 64 -8.23 -4.68 7.48
C PRO A 64 -7.12 -4.02 8.29
N GLU A 65 -6.59 -4.71 9.29
CA GLU A 65 -5.51 -4.14 10.10
C GLU A 65 -4.28 -3.83 9.27
N ASN A 66 -4.02 -4.62 8.24
CA ASN A 66 -2.86 -4.43 7.40
C ASN A 66 -3.07 -3.37 6.32
N PHE A 67 -4.28 -2.88 6.18
CA PHE A 67 -4.62 -1.92 5.13
C PHE A 67 -5.14 -0.60 5.68
N VAL A 68 -4.96 -0.34 6.97
CA VAL A 68 -5.49 0.89 7.55
C VAL A 68 -4.74 2.12 7.01
N SER A 69 -3.48 1.96 6.63
CA SER A 69 -2.69 3.07 6.12
C SER A 69 -1.53 2.53 5.30
N VAL A 70 -0.82 3.43 4.61
CA VAL A 70 0.37 3.04 3.87
C VAL A 70 1.44 2.51 4.83
N ASN A 71 1.54 3.10 6.01
CA ASN A 71 2.48 2.59 7.02
C ASN A 71 2.20 1.13 7.34
N ALA A 72 0.94 0.77 7.53
CA ALA A 72 0.57 -0.62 7.82
C ALA A 72 0.90 -1.53 6.65
N LEU A 73 0.65 -1.06 5.43
CA LEU A 73 0.97 -1.82 4.23
C LEU A 73 2.47 -2.11 4.15
N VAL A 74 3.29 -1.10 4.40
CA VAL A 74 4.73 -1.27 4.31
C VAL A 74 5.23 -2.22 5.40
N GLU A 75 4.66 -2.15 6.59
CA GLU A 75 5.03 -3.10 7.64
C GLU A 75 4.69 -4.52 7.24
N CYS A 76 3.53 -4.71 6.60
CA CYS A 76 3.14 -6.02 6.11
C CYS A 76 4.10 -6.50 5.03
N MET A 77 4.47 -5.62 4.12
CA MET A 77 5.41 -5.96 3.05
C MET A 77 6.75 -6.41 3.59
N GLU A 78 7.21 -5.79 4.67
CA GLU A 78 8.49 -6.15 5.26
C GLU A 78 8.52 -7.59 5.73
N LYS A 79 7.38 -8.11 6.18
CA LYS A 79 7.30 -9.48 6.65
C LYS A 79 7.45 -10.49 5.51
N TYR A 80 7.09 -10.11 4.30
CA TYR A 80 7.09 -11.03 3.17
C TYR A 80 8.11 -10.66 2.10
N LYS A 81 8.95 -9.71 2.41
CA LYS A 81 9.99 -9.29 1.49
C LYS A 81 11.00 -10.42 1.31
N VAL A 82 11.30 -10.71 0.05
CA VAL A 82 12.29 -11.74 -0.24
C VAL A 82 13.67 -11.13 -0.07
N VAL A 83 14.44 -11.72 0.82
CA VAL A 83 15.80 -11.26 1.08
C VAL A 83 16.76 -12.26 0.48
N LYS A 84 17.56 -11.81 -0.45
CA LYS A 84 18.55 -12.62 -1.12
C LYS A 84 19.94 -12.15 -0.82
#